data_6af3d130f60248fc49362ca5d302b0a9
#
_entry.id   6af3d130f60248fc49362ca5d302b0a9
#
_cell.length_a   1.000
_cell.length_b   1.000
_cell.length_c   1.000
_cell.angle_alpha   90.00
_cell.angle_beta   90.00
_cell.angle_gamma   90.00
#
_symmetry.space_group_name_H-M   'P 1'
#
loop_
_entity.id
_entity.type
_entity.pdbx_description
1 polymer ?
#
loop_
_entity_poly.entity_id
_entity_poly.type
_entity_poly.pdbx_seq_one_letter_code
_entity_poly.pdbx_strand_id
1 'polypeptide(L)'
;MLKVIFDNLGEYKKYAVLSPFFVLLEVLMNASIPFFMTKIIDQGILINSSQNIIKYGIILFIAAGISLATGLISGYLATKASSGLAKNMRASMFKNITDFSFENMDKFKSGSLITRMTTDVQSVQMAFQMTIRMAIRSPLTLIFCFIMSFRLSRDLAPTFVIIIPLIGIGMGLIIKGAYPIFEKVFKITDKLNTDVSENLSAIRVVKSFVKEEKEIQKFNEVSDDLQNNYIKASKLLAFSNPLMNFSTYLMTILIAWLGSHFIVAGKMTTGALTGLVTYAIQIQISLLMLSMILVQITIARNSIRRINEVIATKPSIVSPEDSVKEVKNGEIVFDDVFFSYSGDLEKSVLKNINLKINPGDYVGMIGPTGSGKSTLISLIARLFDPTKGTVYVGRKDVRDYDLESLRDQVSVVLQKNQLFTGTLRENLKWAGDDLSDEELKEALYIASCDDFIDPEKDLDMKVQRGGTNFSGGQRQRISIARSILKNPKILIMDDSTSALDNKTEEKIISSLNKLRPDMTKILISQKIKSLKNTDYTLVLDLGEIESIGRHEELIETSPIYREINETQESDGDFDAEE
;
A
#
# COMPACT_ATOMS: atom_id res chain seq x y z
N MET A 1 13.73 11.92 3.13
CA MET A 1 13.37 11.71 1.71
C MET A 1 14.52 11.11 0.90
N LEU A 2 15.66 11.80 0.76
CA LEU A 2 16.81 11.28 -0.02
C LEU A 2 17.34 9.96 0.54
N LYS A 3 17.44 9.80 1.86
CA LYS A 3 17.88 8.56 2.51
C LYS A 3 17.05 7.35 2.06
N VAL A 4 15.71 7.47 2.08
CA VAL A 4 14.81 6.38 1.65
C VAL A 4 15.04 5.99 0.19
N ILE A 5 15.27 6.96 -0.70
CA ILE A 5 15.59 6.70 -2.10
C ILE A 5 16.94 5.99 -2.21
N PHE A 6 17.99 6.51 -1.54
CA PHE A 6 19.33 5.93 -1.62
C PHE A 6 19.43 4.52 -1.03
N ASP A 7 18.72 4.26 0.08
CA ASP A 7 18.68 2.94 0.71
C ASP A 7 18.00 1.91 -0.20
N ASN A 8 16.89 2.30 -0.88
CA ASN A 8 16.15 1.41 -1.77
C ASN A 8 16.69 1.34 -3.20
N LEU A 9 17.66 2.16 -3.60
CA LEU A 9 18.33 2.03 -4.90
C LEU A 9 19.17 0.74 -5.01
N GLY A 10 19.77 0.28 -3.92
CA GLY A 10 20.51 -0.97 -3.88
C GLY A 10 21.51 -1.11 -5.04
N GLU A 11 21.38 -2.20 -5.79
CA GLU A 11 22.19 -2.56 -6.97
C GLU A 11 22.03 -1.60 -8.16
N TYR A 12 20.97 -0.78 -8.17
CA TYR A 12 20.66 0.15 -9.27
C TYR A 12 21.36 1.51 -9.14
N LYS A 13 22.12 1.78 -8.07
CA LYS A 13 22.86 3.04 -7.84
C LYS A 13 23.75 3.42 -9.02
N LYS A 14 24.45 2.44 -9.62
CA LYS A 14 25.32 2.67 -10.78
C LYS A 14 24.58 3.25 -11.97
N TYR A 15 23.36 2.81 -12.24
CA TYR A 15 22.55 3.32 -13.36
C TYR A 15 22.04 4.74 -13.09
N ALA A 16 21.71 5.03 -11.83
CA ALA A 16 21.29 6.36 -11.38
C ALA A 16 22.39 7.42 -11.51
N VAL A 17 23.67 7.03 -11.33
CA VAL A 17 24.83 7.93 -11.49
C VAL A 17 25.26 8.05 -12.94
N LEU A 18 25.20 6.96 -13.72
CA LEU A 18 25.62 6.98 -15.13
C LEU A 18 24.65 7.75 -16.02
N SER A 19 23.35 7.72 -15.74
CA SER A 19 22.35 8.45 -16.55
C SER A 19 22.65 9.96 -16.65
N PRO A 20 22.88 10.71 -15.56
CA PRO A 20 23.34 12.10 -15.61
C PRO A 20 24.57 12.37 -16.44
N PHE A 21 25.54 11.47 -16.42
CA PHE A 21 26.75 11.60 -17.22
C PHE A 21 26.43 11.58 -18.73
N PHE A 22 25.59 10.63 -19.18
CA PHE A 22 25.16 10.60 -20.58
C PHE A 22 24.24 11.77 -20.95
N VAL A 23 23.43 12.28 -19.99
CA VAL A 23 22.67 13.52 -20.18
C VAL A 23 23.60 14.71 -20.44
N LEU A 24 24.71 14.83 -19.72
CA LEU A 24 25.69 15.89 -19.95
C LEU A 24 26.26 15.83 -21.37
N LEU A 25 26.65 14.64 -21.86
CA LEU A 25 27.14 14.46 -23.21
C LEU A 25 26.07 14.77 -24.27
N GLU A 26 24.83 14.33 -24.04
CA GLU A 26 23.68 14.64 -24.89
C GLU A 26 23.49 16.16 -25.03
N VAL A 27 23.51 16.88 -23.89
CA VAL A 27 23.31 18.33 -23.87
C VAL A 27 24.45 19.08 -24.55
N LEU A 28 25.69 18.65 -24.34
CA LEU A 28 26.85 19.23 -25.02
C LEU A 28 26.74 19.11 -26.55
N MET A 29 26.35 17.94 -27.03
CA MET A 29 26.16 17.72 -28.47
C MET A 29 24.99 18.56 -29.00
N ASN A 30 23.84 18.55 -28.32
CA ASN A 30 22.68 19.35 -28.70
C ASN A 30 22.96 20.87 -28.72
N ALA A 31 23.69 21.39 -27.75
CA ALA A 31 24.07 22.79 -27.71
C ALA A 31 25.10 23.18 -28.78
N SER A 32 25.87 22.22 -29.30
CA SER A 32 26.83 22.47 -30.39
C SER A 32 26.18 22.51 -31.79
N ILE A 33 25.00 21.91 -31.96
CA ILE A 33 24.31 21.84 -33.27
C ILE A 33 24.02 23.23 -33.86
N PRO A 34 23.39 24.18 -33.14
CA PRO A 34 23.13 25.54 -33.67
C PRO A 34 24.44 26.27 -34.02
N PHE A 35 25.50 26.07 -33.24
CA PHE A 35 26.81 26.66 -33.50
C PHE A 35 27.42 26.19 -34.82
N PHE A 36 27.38 24.90 -35.10
CA PHE A 36 27.89 24.38 -36.41
C PHE A 36 26.98 24.76 -37.57
N MET A 37 25.65 24.87 -37.33
CA MET A 37 24.74 25.41 -38.34
C MET A 37 25.09 26.85 -38.72
N THR A 38 25.47 27.69 -37.73
CA THR A 38 26.02 29.03 -37.98
C THR A 38 27.23 28.97 -38.92
N LYS A 39 28.16 28.01 -38.70
CA LYS A 39 29.35 27.84 -39.57
C LYS A 39 29.00 27.42 -40.98
N ILE A 40 27.97 26.60 -41.19
CA ILE A 40 27.47 26.27 -42.54
C ILE A 40 27.00 27.54 -43.26
N ILE A 41 26.24 28.38 -42.59
CA ILE A 41 25.69 29.62 -43.18
C ILE A 41 26.85 30.58 -43.49
N ASP A 42 27.68 30.91 -42.52
CA ASP A 42 28.67 31.96 -42.61
C ASP A 42 29.91 31.56 -43.47
N GLN A 43 30.40 30.34 -43.32
CA GLN A 43 31.62 29.86 -43.97
C GLN A 43 31.38 28.92 -45.15
N GLY A 44 30.14 28.48 -45.34
CA GLY A 44 29.72 27.66 -46.45
C GLY A 44 28.92 28.42 -47.49
N ILE A 45 27.70 28.85 -47.10
CA ILE A 45 26.72 29.43 -48.02
C ILE A 45 27.17 30.86 -48.47
N LEU A 46 27.50 31.75 -47.54
CA LEU A 46 27.83 33.14 -47.84
C LEU A 46 29.14 33.28 -48.62
N ILE A 47 30.06 32.31 -48.52
CA ILE A 47 31.36 32.30 -49.22
C ILE A 47 31.33 31.34 -50.47
N ASN A 48 30.17 30.75 -50.78
CA ASN A 48 30.00 29.78 -51.87
C ASN A 48 30.98 28.58 -51.79
N SER A 49 31.35 28.12 -50.60
CA SER A 49 32.30 27.04 -50.41
C SER A 49 31.60 25.70 -50.15
N SER A 50 31.38 24.90 -51.18
CA SER A 50 30.81 23.54 -51.06
C SER A 50 31.61 22.64 -50.11
N GLN A 51 32.96 22.82 -50.07
CA GLN A 51 33.82 22.05 -49.17
C GLN A 51 33.50 22.30 -47.69
N ASN A 52 33.27 23.55 -47.31
CA ASN A 52 32.89 23.91 -45.95
C ASN A 52 31.47 23.42 -45.59
N ILE A 53 30.53 23.49 -46.54
CA ILE A 53 29.17 22.94 -46.34
C ILE A 53 29.25 21.45 -46.03
N ILE A 54 30.00 20.66 -46.83
CA ILE A 54 30.17 19.22 -46.61
C ILE A 54 30.87 18.97 -45.28
N LYS A 55 31.97 19.67 -44.98
CA LYS A 55 32.72 19.53 -43.72
C LYS A 55 31.83 19.74 -42.48
N TYR A 56 31.14 20.86 -42.37
CA TYR A 56 30.28 21.17 -41.23
C TYR A 56 29.00 20.32 -41.23
N GLY A 57 28.49 19.93 -42.39
CA GLY A 57 27.39 18.98 -42.53
C GLY A 57 27.71 17.62 -41.93
N ILE A 58 28.91 17.09 -42.21
CA ILE A 58 29.38 15.83 -41.59
C ILE A 58 29.52 15.97 -40.08
N ILE A 59 30.09 17.09 -39.59
CA ILE A 59 30.20 17.36 -38.14
C ILE A 59 28.82 17.38 -37.49
N LEU A 60 27.82 18.04 -38.09
CA LEU A 60 26.44 18.08 -37.62
C LEU A 60 25.81 16.68 -37.57
N PHE A 61 26.03 15.89 -38.64
CA PHE A 61 25.52 14.52 -38.69
C PHE A 61 26.11 13.66 -37.56
N ILE A 62 27.43 13.76 -37.33
CA ILE A 62 28.10 13.05 -36.23
C ILE A 62 27.61 13.54 -34.88
N ALA A 63 27.48 14.86 -34.66
CA ALA A 63 26.98 15.42 -33.42
C ALA A 63 25.53 14.97 -33.11
N ALA A 64 24.67 14.96 -34.13
CA ALA A 64 23.31 14.45 -34.02
C ALA A 64 23.28 12.93 -33.69
N GLY A 65 24.15 12.14 -34.34
CA GLY A 65 24.30 10.70 -34.06
C GLY A 65 24.77 10.42 -32.64
N ILE A 66 25.77 11.16 -32.14
CA ILE A 66 26.23 11.05 -30.74
C ILE A 66 25.14 11.49 -29.76
N SER A 67 24.44 12.58 -30.06
CA SER A 67 23.33 13.05 -29.24
C SER A 67 22.20 12.01 -29.12
N LEU A 68 21.85 11.39 -30.26
CA LEU A 68 20.85 10.31 -30.27
C LEU A 68 21.32 9.12 -29.44
N ALA A 69 22.54 8.65 -29.64
CA ALA A 69 23.09 7.50 -28.92
C ALA A 69 23.15 7.77 -27.39
N THR A 70 23.68 8.93 -26.99
CA THR A 70 23.77 9.30 -25.56
C THR A 70 22.39 9.51 -24.93
N GLY A 71 21.44 10.08 -25.68
CA GLY A 71 20.05 10.23 -25.26
C GLY A 71 19.33 8.90 -25.05
N LEU A 72 19.53 7.93 -25.96
CA LEU A 72 18.99 6.57 -25.79
C LEU A 72 19.59 5.85 -24.60
N ILE A 73 20.91 5.93 -24.42
CA ILE A 73 21.63 5.32 -23.29
C ILE A 73 21.17 5.94 -21.98
N SER A 74 21.10 7.28 -21.88
CA SER A 74 20.64 7.96 -20.67
C SER A 74 19.20 7.61 -20.31
N GLY A 75 18.33 7.51 -21.33
CA GLY A 75 16.93 7.10 -21.15
C GLY A 75 16.81 5.67 -20.62
N TYR A 76 17.54 4.74 -21.21
CA TYR A 76 17.59 3.34 -20.76
C TYR A 76 18.09 3.22 -19.31
N LEU A 77 19.20 3.90 -18.98
CA LEU A 77 19.78 3.89 -17.64
C LEU A 77 18.83 4.50 -16.60
N ALA A 78 18.18 5.62 -16.95
CA ALA A 78 17.20 6.26 -16.08
C ALA A 78 15.98 5.37 -15.81
N THR A 79 15.45 4.72 -16.84
CA THR A 79 14.34 3.78 -16.72
C THR A 79 14.74 2.57 -15.86
N LYS A 80 15.92 2.00 -16.10
CA LYS A 80 16.41 0.86 -15.31
C LYS A 80 16.63 1.22 -13.84
N ALA A 81 17.17 2.42 -13.57
CA ALA A 81 17.34 2.91 -12.20
C ALA A 81 15.99 3.15 -11.49
N SER A 82 15.04 3.80 -12.16
CA SER A 82 13.75 4.13 -11.57
C SER A 82 12.86 2.90 -11.36
N SER A 83 12.85 1.96 -12.32
CA SER A 83 12.11 0.69 -12.19
C SER A 83 12.72 -0.20 -11.11
N GLY A 84 14.06 -0.22 -11.00
CA GLY A 84 14.76 -0.93 -9.93
C GLY A 84 14.46 -0.34 -8.54
N LEU A 85 14.44 0.98 -8.41
CA LEU A 85 14.01 1.67 -7.19
C LEU A 85 12.59 1.26 -6.80
N ALA A 86 11.65 1.27 -7.76
CA ALA A 86 10.26 0.89 -7.51
C ALA A 86 10.12 -0.58 -7.10
N LYS A 87 10.86 -1.49 -7.73
CA LYS A 87 10.93 -2.91 -7.34
C LYS A 87 11.37 -3.05 -5.89
N ASN A 88 12.50 -2.42 -5.52
CA ASN A 88 13.06 -2.56 -4.18
C ASN A 88 12.16 -1.92 -3.12
N MET A 89 11.53 -0.76 -3.41
CA MET A 89 10.56 -0.15 -2.51
C MET A 89 9.36 -1.08 -2.24
N ARG A 90 8.80 -1.70 -3.29
CA ARG A 90 7.72 -2.68 -3.12
C ARG A 90 8.15 -3.88 -2.30
N ALA A 91 9.33 -4.41 -2.56
CA ALA A 91 9.87 -5.54 -1.80
C ALA A 91 10.09 -5.19 -0.31
N SER A 92 10.68 -4.02 -0.02
CA SER A 92 10.88 -3.55 1.35
C SER A 92 9.55 -3.32 2.08
N MET A 93 8.56 -2.72 1.40
CA MET A 93 7.24 -2.51 1.99
C MET A 93 6.52 -3.84 2.22
N PHE A 94 6.54 -4.75 1.25
CA PHE A 94 5.86 -6.04 1.37
C PHE A 94 6.44 -6.87 2.51
N LYS A 95 7.78 -6.93 2.61
CA LYS A 95 8.45 -7.58 3.73
C LYS A 95 7.99 -7.02 5.08
N ASN A 96 8.01 -5.69 5.24
CA ASN A 96 7.53 -5.08 6.49
C ASN A 96 6.05 -5.37 6.77
N ILE A 97 5.19 -5.34 5.74
CA ILE A 97 3.75 -5.62 5.91
C ILE A 97 3.52 -7.07 6.36
N THR A 98 4.31 -8.04 5.87
CA THR A 98 4.22 -9.43 6.33
C THR A 98 4.67 -9.62 7.76
N ASP A 99 5.60 -8.77 8.24
CA ASP A 99 6.09 -8.78 9.61
C ASP A 99 5.21 -7.96 10.59
N PHE A 100 4.20 -7.21 10.09
CA PHE A 100 3.35 -6.38 10.94
C PHE A 100 2.53 -7.21 11.92
N SER A 101 2.43 -6.72 13.15
CA SER A 101 1.45 -7.20 14.13
C SER A 101 0.03 -6.73 13.76
N PHE A 102 -0.99 -7.29 14.40
CA PHE A 102 -2.39 -6.89 14.20
C PHE A 102 -2.59 -5.40 14.51
N GLU A 103 -1.98 -4.87 15.56
CA GLU A 103 -1.99 -3.44 15.90
C GLU A 103 -1.47 -2.56 14.75
N ASN A 104 -0.36 -2.97 14.10
CA ASN A 104 0.16 -2.25 12.94
C ASN A 104 -0.81 -2.29 11.75
N MET A 105 -1.46 -3.44 11.52
CA MET A 105 -2.43 -3.61 10.43
C MET A 105 -3.67 -2.75 10.63
N ASP A 106 -4.16 -2.60 11.85
CA ASP A 106 -5.29 -1.73 12.18
C ASP A 106 -4.98 -0.26 11.90
N LYS A 107 -3.74 0.18 12.20
CA LYS A 107 -3.27 1.53 11.90
C LYS A 107 -3.29 1.87 10.41
N PHE A 108 -2.97 0.92 9.56
CA PHE A 108 -2.73 1.20 8.12
C PHE A 108 -3.88 0.84 7.19
N LYS A 109 -4.98 0.33 7.55
CA LYS A 109 -6.10 -0.10 6.67
C LYS A 109 -5.64 -0.68 5.32
N SER A 110 -6.03 -1.88 4.95
CA SER A 110 -5.54 -2.61 3.77
C SER A 110 -5.60 -1.82 2.45
N GLY A 111 -6.68 -1.04 2.20
CA GLY A 111 -6.80 -0.21 1.00
C GLY A 111 -5.72 0.88 0.90
N SER A 112 -5.30 1.47 2.04
CA SER A 112 -4.21 2.43 2.08
C SER A 112 -2.87 1.79 1.73
N LEU A 113 -2.59 0.57 2.23
CA LEU A 113 -1.37 -0.17 1.90
C LEU A 113 -1.28 -0.49 0.41
N ILE A 114 -2.39 -0.92 -0.20
CA ILE A 114 -2.46 -1.18 -1.65
C ILE A 114 -2.12 0.09 -2.44
N THR A 115 -2.73 1.23 -2.09
CA THR A 115 -2.45 2.52 -2.75
C THR A 115 -0.98 2.92 -2.64
N ARG A 116 -0.36 2.71 -1.45
CA ARG A 116 1.06 3.01 -1.23
C ARG A 116 1.97 2.12 -2.08
N MET A 117 1.66 0.83 -2.21
CA MET A 117 2.44 -0.12 -3.02
C MET A 117 2.26 0.07 -4.53
N THR A 118 1.16 0.66 -4.98
CA THR A 118 0.83 0.87 -6.40
C THR A 118 1.09 2.32 -6.82
N THR A 119 0.13 3.19 -6.59
CA THR A 119 0.12 4.58 -7.09
C THR A 119 1.24 5.43 -6.50
N ASP A 120 1.52 5.31 -5.18
CA ASP A 120 2.58 6.10 -4.54
C ASP A 120 3.96 5.69 -5.04
N VAL A 121 4.24 4.40 -5.15
CA VAL A 121 5.52 3.91 -5.71
C VAL A 121 5.67 4.35 -7.16
N GLN A 122 4.60 4.32 -7.97
CA GLN A 122 4.63 4.79 -9.35
C GLN A 122 4.93 6.29 -9.45
N SER A 123 4.34 7.11 -8.57
CA SER A 123 4.59 8.55 -8.49
C SER A 123 6.06 8.84 -8.15
N VAL A 124 6.64 8.11 -7.21
CA VAL A 124 8.05 8.21 -6.85
C VAL A 124 8.95 7.75 -7.99
N GLN A 125 8.61 6.66 -8.67
CA GLN A 125 9.35 6.15 -9.83
C GLN A 125 9.43 7.20 -10.94
N MET A 126 8.29 7.80 -11.31
CA MET A 126 8.24 8.85 -12.35
C MET A 126 9.03 10.09 -11.95
N ALA A 127 8.85 10.58 -10.72
CA ALA A 127 9.58 11.74 -10.22
C ALA A 127 11.08 11.49 -10.16
N PHE A 128 11.52 10.31 -9.74
CA PHE A 128 12.92 9.94 -9.72
C PHE A 128 13.52 9.87 -11.13
N GLN A 129 12.81 9.25 -12.08
CA GLN A 129 13.23 9.18 -13.49
C GLN A 129 13.36 10.58 -14.10
N MET A 130 12.38 11.47 -13.86
CA MET A 130 12.43 12.85 -14.30
C MET A 130 13.58 13.63 -13.64
N THR A 131 13.84 13.39 -12.38
CA THR A 131 14.89 14.09 -11.62
C THR A 131 16.28 13.73 -12.17
N ILE A 132 16.60 12.45 -12.35
CA ILE A 132 17.95 12.03 -12.80
C ILE A 132 18.20 12.31 -14.29
N ARG A 133 17.17 12.62 -15.07
CA ARG A 133 17.29 12.95 -16.49
C ARG A 133 16.96 14.41 -16.78
N MET A 134 15.71 14.82 -16.54
CA MET A 134 15.21 16.13 -16.96
C MET A 134 15.65 17.27 -16.03
N ALA A 135 15.68 17.04 -14.71
CA ALA A 135 16.13 18.07 -13.75
C ALA A 135 17.62 18.38 -13.87
N ILE A 136 18.42 17.47 -14.47
CA ILE A 136 19.82 17.69 -14.77
C ILE A 136 19.96 18.30 -16.17
N ARG A 137 19.20 17.78 -17.14
CA ARG A 137 19.23 18.26 -18.53
C ARG A 137 18.89 19.75 -18.64
N SER A 138 17.80 20.19 -17.99
CA SER A 138 17.29 21.56 -18.16
C SER A 138 18.28 22.64 -17.70
N PRO A 139 18.86 22.60 -16.48
CA PRO A 139 19.89 23.56 -16.08
C PRO A 139 21.14 23.52 -16.94
N LEU A 140 21.60 22.32 -17.34
CA LEU A 140 22.75 22.17 -18.21
C LEU A 140 22.49 22.79 -19.59
N THR A 141 21.30 22.57 -20.18
CA THR A 141 20.92 23.20 -21.45
C THR A 141 20.90 24.72 -21.32
N LEU A 142 20.35 25.28 -20.23
CA LEU A 142 20.38 26.72 -19.98
C LEU A 142 21.81 27.26 -19.94
N ILE A 143 22.71 26.61 -19.18
CA ILE A 143 24.10 27.03 -19.04
C ILE A 143 24.84 26.94 -20.39
N PHE A 144 24.74 25.81 -21.10
CA PHE A 144 25.45 25.64 -22.36
C PHE A 144 24.90 26.53 -23.49
N CYS A 145 23.58 26.68 -23.59
CA CYS A 145 22.97 27.61 -24.55
C CYS A 145 23.39 29.05 -24.27
N PHE A 146 23.48 29.46 -23.00
CA PHE A 146 23.94 30.77 -22.62
C PHE A 146 25.43 30.99 -22.98
N ILE A 147 26.32 30.00 -22.66
CA ILE A 147 27.73 30.06 -23.00
C ILE A 147 27.90 30.16 -24.53
N MET A 148 27.16 29.36 -25.29
CA MET A 148 27.24 29.36 -26.76
C MET A 148 26.67 30.65 -27.37
N SER A 149 25.62 31.24 -26.77
CA SER A 149 25.13 32.56 -27.18
C SER A 149 26.18 33.65 -26.99
N PHE A 150 26.93 33.61 -25.89
CA PHE A 150 28.07 34.53 -25.66
C PHE A 150 29.20 34.38 -26.67
N ARG A 151 29.42 33.14 -27.14
CA ARG A 151 30.43 32.89 -28.22
C ARG A 151 29.99 33.39 -29.58
N LEU A 152 28.68 33.42 -29.87
CA LEU A 152 28.14 33.93 -31.14
C LEU A 152 28.08 35.45 -31.19
N SER A 153 27.64 36.09 -30.11
CA SER A 153 27.60 37.53 -29.99
C SER A 153 27.65 37.98 -28.52
N ARG A 154 28.75 38.67 -28.15
CA ARG A 154 28.87 39.25 -26.78
C ARG A 154 27.89 40.38 -26.53
N ASP A 155 27.52 41.13 -27.59
CA ASP A 155 26.65 42.30 -27.48
C ASP A 155 25.19 41.91 -27.34
N LEU A 156 24.74 40.77 -27.89
CA LEU A 156 23.36 40.30 -27.80
C LEU A 156 23.12 39.27 -26.68
N ALA A 157 24.16 38.61 -26.21
CA ALA A 157 24.01 37.65 -25.11
C ALA A 157 23.37 38.22 -23.82
N PRO A 158 23.56 39.54 -23.44
CA PRO A 158 22.87 40.14 -22.29
C PRO A 158 21.34 40.13 -22.39
N THR A 159 20.75 40.07 -23.59
CA THR A 159 19.29 39.97 -23.76
C THR A 159 18.73 38.73 -23.09
N PHE A 160 19.47 37.63 -23.07
CA PHE A 160 19.08 36.38 -22.36
C PHE A 160 19.09 36.57 -20.84
N VAL A 161 20.03 37.36 -20.30
CA VAL A 161 20.13 37.65 -18.85
C VAL A 161 18.90 38.46 -18.36
N ILE A 162 18.28 39.26 -19.21
CA ILE A 162 17.08 40.03 -18.88
C ILE A 162 15.82 39.17 -18.99
N ILE A 163 15.69 38.37 -20.04
CA ILE A 163 14.45 37.66 -20.35
C ILE A 163 14.29 36.40 -19.50
N ILE A 164 15.38 35.68 -19.19
CA ILE A 164 15.31 34.48 -18.36
C ILE A 164 14.73 34.75 -16.97
N PRO A 165 15.21 35.74 -16.21
CA PRO A 165 14.58 36.12 -14.93
C PRO A 165 13.13 36.61 -15.09
N LEU A 166 12.81 37.34 -16.14
CA LEU A 166 11.44 37.80 -16.40
C LEU A 166 10.47 36.65 -16.53
N ILE A 167 10.84 35.60 -17.31
CA ILE A 167 10.06 34.36 -17.44
C ILE A 167 10.00 33.64 -16.09
N GLY A 168 11.13 33.52 -15.40
CA GLY A 168 11.22 32.82 -14.11
C GLY A 168 10.32 33.46 -13.04
N ILE A 169 10.32 34.80 -12.96
CA ILE A 169 9.44 35.56 -12.04
C ILE A 169 7.98 35.40 -12.44
N GLY A 170 7.65 35.55 -13.72
CA GLY A 170 6.29 35.40 -14.22
C GLY A 170 5.72 34.00 -13.94
N MET A 171 6.49 32.95 -14.22
CA MET A 171 6.12 31.58 -13.91
C MET A 171 6.02 31.33 -12.39
N GLY A 172 6.95 31.89 -11.62
CA GLY A 172 6.92 31.81 -10.15
C GLY A 172 5.65 32.43 -9.55
N LEU A 173 5.21 33.55 -10.07
CA LEU A 173 3.95 34.24 -9.65
C LEU A 173 2.72 33.39 -10.00
N ILE A 174 2.68 32.81 -11.20
CA ILE A 174 1.59 31.91 -11.63
C ILE A 174 1.53 30.68 -10.71
N ILE A 175 2.67 30.02 -10.46
CA ILE A 175 2.74 28.84 -9.59
C ILE A 175 2.33 29.19 -8.15
N LYS A 176 2.84 30.30 -7.61
CA LYS A 176 2.50 30.77 -6.26
C LYS A 176 1.00 31.04 -6.10
N GLY A 177 0.36 31.58 -7.13
CA GLY A 177 -1.08 31.84 -7.13
C GLY A 177 -1.93 30.58 -7.33
N ALA A 178 -1.48 29.64 -8.16
CA ALA A 178 -2.21 28.40 -8.46
C ALA A 178 -2.10 27.35 -7.33
N TYR A 179 -0.97 27.30 -6.64
CA TYR A 179 -0.68 26.28 -5.62
C TYR A 179 -1.76 26.16 -4.53
N PRO A 180 -2.19 27.23 -3.84
CA PRO A 180 -3.21 27.13 -2.79
C PRO A 180 -4.59 26.69 -3.33
N ILE A 181 -4.89 27.03 -4.60
CA ILE A 181 -6.14 26.60 -5.23
C ILE A 181 -6.09 25.09 -5.52
N PHE A 182 -4.97 24.59 -6.03
CA PHE A 182 -4.78 23.14 -6.23
C PHE A 182 -4.82 22.37 -4.91
N GLU A 183 -4.26 22.91 -3.83
CA GLU A 183 -4.37 22.28 -2.51
C GLU A 183 -5.85 22.13 -2.09
N LYS A 184 -6.68 23.14 -2.38
CA LYS A 184 -8.12 23.06 -2.15
C LYS A 184 -8.78 22.03 -3.07
N VAL A 185 -8.42 21.99 -4.36
CA VAL A 185 -8.90 20.99 -5.33
C VAL A 185 -8.60 19.58 -4.84
N PHE A 186 -7.39 19.29 -4.34
CA PHE A 186 -7.04 17.98 -3.79
C PHE A 186 -7.91 17.60 -2.58
N LYS A 187 -8.15 18.53 -1.65
CA LYS A 187 -9.03 18.29 -0.49
C LYS A 187 -10.47 17.97 -0.90
N ILE A 188 -11.01 18.70 -1.91
CA ILE A 188 -12.35 18.44 -2.44
C ILE A 188 -12.39 17.08 -3.16
N THR A 189 -11.35 16.73 -3.91
CA THR A 189 -11.23 15.42 -4.57
C THR A 189 -11.20 14.27 -3.55
N ASP A 190 -10.47 14.43 -2.45
CA ASP A 190 -10.44 13.43 -1.37
C ASP A 190 -11.84 13.27 -0.73
N LYS A 191 -12.55 14.38 -0.51
CA LYS A 191 -13.94 14.35 -0.03
C LYS A 191 -14.85 13.63 -1.02
N LEU A 192 -14.78 13.94 -2.31
CA LEU A 192 -15.56 13.30 -3.36
C LEU A 192 -15.32 11.79 -3.39
N ASN A 193 -14.05 11.37 -3.32
CA ASN A 193 -13.69 9.95 -3.29
C ASN A 193 -14.25 9.25 -2.05
N THR A 194 -14.24 9.92 -0.89
CA THR A 194 -14.82 9.39 0.35
C THR A 194 -16.34 9.24 0.20
N ASP A 195 -17.04 10.26 -0.27
CA ASP A 195 -18.49 10.25 -0.47
C ASP A 195 -18.91 9.16 -1.48
N VAL A 196 -18.17 8.99 -2.58
CA VAL A 196 -18.41 7.92 -3.57
C VAL A 196 -18.18 6.52 -2.96
N SER A 197 -17.07 6.35 -2.21
CA SER A 197 -16.77 5.07 -1.56
C SER A 197 -17.83 4.68 -0.52
N GLU A 198 -18.30 5.66 0.26
CA GLU A 198 -19.37 5.47 1.24
C GLU A 198 -20.67 5.06 0.55
N ASN A 199 -21.09 5.80 -0.49
CA ASN A 199 -22.29 5.50 -1.26
C ASN A 199 -22.25 4.12 -1.92
N LEU A 200 -21.13 3.74 -2.55
CA LEU A 200 -20.97 2.42 -3.16
C LEU A 200 -21.02 1.30 -2.11
N SER A 201 -20.42 1.52 -0.95
CA SER A 201 -20.45 0.54 0.16
C SER A 201 -21.87 0.39 0.73
N ALA A 202 -22.62 1.48 0.81
CA ALA A 202 -23.98 1.53 1.36
C ALA A 202 -25.07 1.53 0.27
N ILE A 203 -24.77 1.16 -0.98
CA ILE A 203 -25.73 1.32 -2.10
C ILE A 203 -27.04 0.58 -1.88
N ARG A 204 -27.01 -0.57 -1.19
CA ARG A 204 -28.22 -1.32 -0.83
C ARG A 204 -29.12 -0.52 0.13
N VAL A 205 -28.51 0.22 1.07
CA VAL A 205 -29.24 1.09 2.02
C VAL A 205 -29.86 2.26 1.26
N VAL A 206 -29.08 2.94 0.40
CA VAL A 206 -29.59 4.03 -0.43
C VAL A 206 -30.81 3.59 -1.25
N LYS A 207 -30.71 2.39 -1.88
CA LYS A 207 -31.80 1.79 -2.66
C LYS A 207 -33.01 1.41 -1.80
N SER A 208 -32.81 0.79 -0.65
CA SER A 208 -33.91 0.34 0.24
C SER A 208 -34.69 1.52 0.84
N PHE A 209 -34.03 2.66 1.06
CA PHE A 209 -34.67 3.87 1.59
C PHE A 209 -35.10 4.88 0.51
N VAL A 210 -34.91 4.55 -0.79
CA VAL A 210 -35.26 5.39 -1.95
C VAL A 210 -34.67 6.81 -1.79
N LYS A 211 -33.35 6.90 -1.52
CA LYS A 211 -32.65 8.18 -1.27
C LYS A 211 -31.66 8.55 -2.38
N GLU A 212 -31.82 7.99 -3.59
CA GLU A 212 -30.94 8.24 -4.72
C GLU A 212 -30.85 9.71 -5.08
N GLU A 213 -31.98 10.40 -5.16
CA GLU A 213 -32.04 11.83 -5.50
C GLU A 213 -31.21 12.69 -4.50
N LYS A 214 -31.32 12.39 -3.21
CA LYS A 214 -30.56 13.09 -2.17
C LYS A 214 -29.06 12.89 -2.31
N GLU A 215 -28.64 11.65 -2.60
CA GLU A 215 -27.22 11.35 -2.79
C GLU A 215 -26.68 11.93 -4.09
N ILE A 216 -27.48 11.97 -5.17
CA ILE A 216 -27.15 12.64 -6.43
C ILE A 216 -26.97 14.15 -6.18
N GLN A 217 -27.86 14.78 -5.42
CA GLN A 217 -27.72 16.20 -5.08
C GLN A 217 -26.45 16.48 -4.30
N LYS A 218 -26.15 15.69 -3.25
CA LYS A 218 -24.92 15.79 -2.45
C LYS A 218 -23.68 15.64 -3.33
N PHE A 219 -23.66 14.66 -4.22
CA PHE A 219 -22.57 14.44 -5.18
C PHE A 219 -22.39 15.64 -6.11
N ASN A 220 -23.47 16.18 -6.67
CA ASN A 220 -23.44 17.33 -7.57
C ASN A 220 -22.87 18.58 -6.86
N GLU A 221 -23.26 18.87 -5.62
CA GLU A 221 -22.73 19.99 -4.84
C GLU A 221 -21.20 19.92 -4.69
N VAL A 222 -20.66 18.74 -4.35
CA VAL A 222 -19.21 18.54 -4.22
C VAL A 222 -18.52 18.59 -5.58
N SER A 223 -19.15 18.03 -6.62
CA SER A 223 -18.65 18.06 -8.00
C SER A 223 -18.59 19.47 -8.57
N ASP A 224 -19.60 20.30 -8.30
CA ASP A 224 -19.64 21.71 -8.72
C ASP A 224 -18.58 22.55 -8.01
N ASP A 225 -18.35 22.33 -6.70
CA ASP A 225 -17.25 23.00 -5.97
C ASP A 225 -15.88 22.57 -6.51
N LEU A 226 -15.71 21.27 -6.85
CA LEU A 226 -14.52 20.77 -7.52
C LEU A 226 -14.31 21.44 -8.87
N GLN A 227 -15.34 21.49 -9.73
CA GLN A 227 -15.30 22.12 -11.04
C GLN A 227 -14.91 23.61 -10.92
N ASN A 228 -15.57 24.35 -10.03
CA ASN A 228 -15.33 25.78 -9.85
C ASN A 228 -13.88 26.08 -9.41
N ASN A 229 -13.35 25.31 -8.47
CA ASN A 229 -11.96 25.49 -8.01
C ASN A 229 -10.95 25.03 -9.08
N TYR A 230 -11.26 23.94 -9.82
CA TYR A 230 -10.42 23.47 -10.93
C TYR A 230 -10.36 24.51 -12.06
N ILE A 231 -11.49 25.14 -12.42
CA ILE A 231 -11.54 26.22 -13.40
C ILE A 231 -10.69 27.40 -12.94
N LYS A 232 -10.77 27.82 -11.66
CA LYS A 232 -9.95 28.91 -11.11
C LYS A 232 -8.45 28.59 -11.20
N ALA A 233 -8.03 27.39 -10.82
CA ALA A 233 -6.65 26.94 -10.92
C ALA A 233 -6.18 26.90 -12.38
N SER A 234 -7.00 26.32 -13.27
CA SER A 234 -6.70 26.18 -14.70
C SER A 234 -6.62 27.53 -15.41
N LYS A 235 -7.45 28.51 -15.05
CA LYS A 235 -7.35 29.89 -15.58
C LYS A 235 -6.00 30.52 -15.28
N LEU A 236 -5.46 30.35 -14.06
CA LEU A 236 -4.13 30.85 -13.72
C LEU A 236 -3.04 30.11 -14.52
N LEU A 237 -3.11 28.79 -14.59
CA LEU A 237 -2.15 27.99 -15.38
C LEU A 237 -2.24 28.29 -16.87
N ALA A 238 -3.42 28.62 -17.39
CA ALA A 238 -3.61 28.97 -18.80
C ALA A 238 -2.77 30.20 -19.23
N PHE A 239 -2.44 31.10 -18.29
CA PHE A 239 -1.52 32.21 -18.58
C PHE A 239 -0.08 31.78 -18.81
N SER A 240 0.31 30.55 -18.43
CA SER A 240 1.69 30.08 -18.62
C SER A 240 2.09 30.04 -20.09
N ASN A 241 1.25 29.46 -20.96
CA ASN A 241 1.55 29.34 -22.39
C ASN A 241 1.61 30.71 -23.09
N PRO A 242 0.63 31.66 -22.94
CA PRO A 242 0.74 33.01 -23.46
C PRO A 242 1.97 33.77 -22.97
N LEU A 243 2.30 33.68 -21.67
CA LEU A 243 3.50 34.31 -21.11
C LEU A 243 4.78 33.77 -21.76
N MET A 244 4.88 32.45 -21.90
CA MET A 244 6.04 31.79 -22.53
C MET A 244 6.16 32.18 -24.00
N ASN A 245 5.08 32.09 -24.77
CA ASN A 245 5.07 32.46 -26.19
C ASN A 245 5.37 33.96 -26.41
N PHE A 246 4.76 34.82 -25.62
CA PHE A 246 5.04 36.27 -25.66
C PHE A 246 6.53 36.56 -25.39
N SER A 247 7.09 35.95 -24.35
CA SER A 247 8.51 36.11 -24.01
C SER A 247 9.43 35.62 -25.13
N THR A 248 9.07 34.48 -25.78
CA THR A 248 9.84 33.95 -26.92
C THR A 248 9.77 34.87 -28.13
N TYR A 249 8.57 35.31 -28.50
CA TYR A 249 8.42 36.24 -29.63
C TYR A 249 9.11 37.56 -29.34
N LEU A 250 8.96 38.10 -28.14
CA LEU A 250 9.66 39.33 -27.71
C LEU A 250 11.18 39.15 -27.83
N MET A 251 11.72 38.04 -27.33
CA MET A 251 13.12 37.74 -27.42
C MET A 251 13.58 37.57 -28.87
N THR A 252 12.81 36.87 -29.69
CA THR A 252 13.10 36.68 -31.12
C THR A 252 13.11 37.99 -31.87
N ILE A 253 12.12 38.86 -31.61
CA ILE A 253 12.02 40.22 -32.22
C ILE A 253 13.21 41.07 -31.79
N LEU A 254 13.55 41.09 -30.48
CA LEU A 254 14.70 41.86 -29.98
C LEU A 254 16.03 41.37 -30.60
N ILE A 255 16.24 40.03 -30.67
CA ILE A 255 17.42 39.44 -31.28
C ILE A 255 17.45 39.77 -32.77
N ALA A 256 16.31 39.68 -33.50
CA ALA A 256 16.25 39.97 -34.90
C ALA A 256 16.47 41.48 -35.17
N TRP A 257 15.84 42.36 -34.39
CA TRP A 257 15.96 43.80 -34.57
C TRP A 257 17.36 44.32 -34.22
N LEU A 258 17.87 44.04 -33.03
CA LEU A 258 19.23 44.46 -32.65
C LEU A 258 20.30 43.74 -33.49
N GLY A 259 20.07 42.45 -33.79
CA GLY A 259 20.97 41.66 -34.59
C GLY A 259 21.10 42.15 -36.03
N SER A 260 19.99 42.59 -36.65
CA SER A 260 20.04 43.22 -38.00
C SER A 260 20.90 44.48 -38.00
N HIS A 261 20.77 45.34 -36.97
CA HIS A 261 21.65 46.52 -36.85
C HIS A 261 23.13 46.15 -36.71
N PHE A 262 23.45 45.10 -35.90
CA PHE A 262 24.83 44.64 -35.79
C PHE A 262 25.35 43.98 -37.06
N ILE A 263 24.49 43.32 -37.84
CA ILE A 263 24.87 42.75 -39.15
C ILE A 263 25.21 43.89 -40.15
N VAL A 264 24.35 44.90 -40.24
CA VAL A 264 24.59 46.08 -41.11
C VAL A 264 25.87 46.82 -40.70
N ALA A 265 26.14 46.89 -39.39
CA ALA A 265 27.38 47.49 -38.86
C ALA A 265 28.63 46.58 -39.00
N GLY A 266 28.52 45.39 -39.59
CA GLY A 266 29.62 44.43 -39.75
C GLY A 266 30.11 43.76 -38.47
N LYS A 267 29.36 43.90 -37.37
CA LYS A 267 29.74 43.35 -36.05
C LYS A 267 29.24 41.92 -35.81
N MET A 268 28.33 41.41 -36.64
CA MET A 268 27.73 40.11 -36.50
C MET A 268 27.42 39.48 -37.87
N THR A 269 27.41 38.14 -37.94
CA THR A 269 27.07 37.38 -39.14
C THR A 269 25.59 36.96 -39.14
N THR A 270 25.05 36.67 -40.34
CA THR A 270 23.66 36.20 -40.50
C THR A 270 23.47 34.82 -39.84
N GLY A 271 24.47 33.96 -39.92
CA GLY A 271 24.46 32.66 -39.27
C GLY A 271 24.43 32.80 -37.76
N ALA A 272 25.15 33.78 -37.16
CA ALA A 272 25.11 34.03 -35.73
C ALA A 272 23.70 34.43 -35.24
N LEU A 273 22.98 35.25 -36.04
CA LEU A 273 21.59 35.61 -35.76
C LEU A 273 20.69 34.38 -35.67
N THR A 274 20.76 33.50 -36.67
CA THR A 274 19.98 32.25 -36.72
C THR A 274 20.29 31.34 -35.54
N GLY A 275 21.58 31.26 -35.16
CA GLY A 275 22.03 30.48 -34.01
C GLY A 275 21.45 31.01 -32.68
N LEU A 276 21.46 32.34 -32.48
CA LEU A 276 20.90 32.97 -31.29
C LEU A 276 19.41 32.75 -31.14
N VAL A 277 18.62 32.83 -32.23
CA VAL A 277 17.18 32.51 -32.21
C VAL A 277 16.94 31.06 -31.81
N THR A 278 17.75 30.13 -32.33
CA THR A 278 17.64 28.70 -31.96
C THR A 278 17.95 28.48 -30.49
N TYR A 279 18.99 29.12 -29.93
CA TYR A 279 19.27 29.05 -28.50
C TYR A 279 18.14 29.67 -27.62
N ALA A 280 17.50 30.73 -28.09
CA ALA A 280 16.34 31.31 -27.42
C ALA A 280 15.21 30.29 -27.21
N ILE A 281 14.88 29.55 -28.26
CA ILE A 281 13.85 28.50 -28.21
C ILE A 281 14.27 27.35 -27.27
N GLN A 282 15.53 26.91 -27.32
CA GLN A 282 16.03 25.83 -26.44
C GLN A 282 16.00 26.25 -24.96
N ILE A 283 16.35 27.48 -24.63
CA ILE A 283 16.29 28.04 -23.28
C ILE A 283 14.84 28.04 -22.78
N GLN A 284 13.90 28.48 -23.61
CA GLN A 284 12.48 28.49 -23.26
C GLN A 284 11.95 27.08 -22.94
N ILE A 285 12.21 26.10 -23.81
CA ILE A 285 11.78 24.71 -23.59
C ILE A 285 12.38 24.17 -22.28
N SER A 286 13.65 24.50 -21.97
CA SER A 286 14.30 24.08 -20.74
C SER A 286 13.66 24.67 -19.49
N LEU A 287 13.24 25.94 -19.52
CA LEU A 287 12.52 26.60 -18.41
C LEU A 287 11.14 25.96 -18.17
N LEU A 288 10.42 25.65 -19.26
CA LEU A 288 9.12 24.98 -19.17
C LEU A 288 9.27 23.58 -18.54
N MET A 289 10.24 22.80 -18.98
CA MET A 289 10.53 21.48 -18.41
C MET A 289 10.91 21.56 -16.93
N LEU A 290 11.71 22.56 -16.53
CA LEU A 290 12.09 22.74 -15.13
C LEU A 290 10.86 23.02 -14.25
N SER A 291 9.89 23.82 -14.73
CA SER A 291 8.64 24.08 -14.03
C SER A 291 7.80 22.81 -13.82
N MET A 292 7.68 21.96 -14.84
CA MET A 292 6.96 20.66 -14.74
C MET A 292 7.59 19.73 -13.72
N ILE A 293 8.91 19.69 -13.65
CA ILE A 293 9.65 18.83 -12.71
C ILE A 293 9.39 19.23 -11.27
N LEU A 294 9.36 20.54 -10.97
CA LEU A 294 9.07 21.02 -9.61
C LEU A 294 7.71 20.57 -9.09
N VAL A 295 6.69 20.57 -9.95
CA VAL A 295 5.36 20.05 -9.63
C VAL A 295 5.43 18.55 -9.34
N GLN A 296 6.10 17.79 -10.19
CA GLN A 296 6.22 16.33 -10.04
C GLN A 296 6.97 15.93 -8.77
N ILE A 297 8.05 16.65 -8.42
CA ILE A 297 8.79 16.43 -7.15
C ILE A 297 7.90 16.71 -5.95
N THR A 298 7.04 17.75 -6.03
CA THR A 298 6.13 18.08 -4.93
C THR A 298 5.10 16.97 -4.69
N ILE A 299 4.51 16.41 -5.75
CA ILE A 299 3.60 15.27 -5.66
C ILE A 299 4.32 14.06 -5.04
N ALA A 300 5.50 13.72 -5.56
CA ALA A 300 6.27 12.58 -5.09
C ALA A 300 6.71 12.69 -3.62
N ARG A 301 6.91 13.92 -3.11
CA ARG A 301 7.27 14.15 -1.71
C ARG A 301 6.25 13.55 -0.74
N ASN A 302 4.95 13.71 -1.02
CA ASN A 302 3.89 13.15 -0.18
C ASN A 302 3.85 11.63 -0.29
N SER A 303 4.00 11.09 -1.50
CA SER A 303 4.07 9.64 -1.72
C SER A 303 5.26 8.99 -1.01
N ILE A 304 6.46 9.61 -1.05
CA ILE A 304 7.64 9.12 -0.33
C ILE A 304 7.40 9.11 1.19
N ARG A 305 6.72 10.15 1.73
CA ARG A 305 6.39 10.18 3.17
C ARG A 305 5.51 9.00 3.55
N ARG A 306 4.43 8.73 2.79
CA ARG A 306 3.53 7.59 3.03
C ARG A 306 4.23 6.23 2.90
N ILE A 307 5.11 6.08 1.91
CA ILE A 307 5.93 4.88 1.74
C ILE A 307 6.87 4.70 2.93
N ASN A 308 7.55 5.79 3.35
CA ASN A 308 8.48 5.74 4.48
C ASN A 308 7.79 5.40 5.80
N GLU A 309 6.55 5.83 6.01
CA GLU A 309 5.77 5.43 7.19
C GLU A 309 5.64 3.90 7.27
N VAL A 310 5.40 3.22 6.14
CA VAL A 310 5.31 1.75 6.12
C VAL A 310 6.69 1.11 6.33
N ILE A 311 7.72 1.58 5.63
CA ILE A 311 9.08 1.00 5.72
C ILE A 311 9.70 1.23 7.10
N ALA A 312 9.41 2.36 7.75
CA ALA A 312 9.98 2.72 9.06
C ALA A 312 9.20 2.14 10.25
N THR A 313 7.96 1.69 10.04
CA THR A 313 7.17 1.08 11.12
C THR A 313 7.72 -0.30 11.42
N LYS A 314 8.09 -0.52 12.68
CA LYS A 314 8.52 -1.81 13.18
C LYS A 314 7.31 -2.59 13.71
N PRO A 315 7.33 -3.93 13.65
CA PRO A 315 6.34 -4.75 14.34
C PRO A 315 6.31 -4.40 15.84
N SER A 316 5.11 -4.26 16.40
CA SER A 316 4.95 -4.01 17.84
C SER A 316 5.20 -5.27 18.67
N ILE A 317 5.01 -6.44 18.06
CA ILE A 317 5.24 -7.75 18.68
C ILE A 317 6.33 -8.46 17.90
N VAL A 318 7.39 -8.86 18.60
CA VAL A 318 8.54 -9.60 18.03
C VAL A 318 8.94 -10.74 18.96
N SER A 319 9.55 -11.79 18.41
CA SER A 319 10.17 -12.86 19.19
C SER A 319 11.41 -12.30 19.91
N PRO A 320 11.63 -12.65 21.20
CA PRO A 320 12.88 -12.33 21.89
C PRO A 320 14.05 -13.12 21.29
N GLU A 321 15.30 -12.63 21.49
CA GLU A 321 16.50 -13.30 20.96
C GLU A 321 16.69 -14.71 21.54
N ASP A 322 16.41 -14.88 22.85
CA ASP A 322 16.46 -16.17 23.55
C ASP A 322 15.08 -16.83 23.66
N SER A 323 14.31 -16.83 22.60
CA SER A 323 12.93 -17.30 22.58
C SER A 323 12.79 -18.81 22.80
N VAL A 324 11.74 -19.20 23.53
CA VAL A 324 11.35 -20.60 23.74
C VAL A 324 10.68 -21.13 22.46
N LYS A 325 11.16 -22.27 21.95
CA LYS A 325 10.70 -22.86 20.67
C LYS A 325 9.70 -24.00 20.84
N GLU A 326 9.34 -24.37 22.06
CA GLU A 326 8.44 -25.50 22.31
C GLU A 326 7.39 -25.16 23.35
N VAL A 327 6.13 -25.37 23.01
CA VAL A 327 5.00 -25.34 23.94
C VAL A 327 4.84 -26.74 24.55
N LYS A 328 5.11 -26.87 25.84
CA LYS A 328 5.16 -28.19 26.51
C LYS A 328 3.81 -28.90 26.57
N ASN A 329 2.75 -28.17 26.87
CA ASN A 329 1.38 -28.70 26.98
C ASN A 329 0.35 -27.61 26.70
N GLY A 330 -0.94 -27.98 26.73
CA GLY A 330 -2.05 -27.07 26.48
C GLY A 330 -2.54 -26.29 27.71
N GLU A 331 -1.74 -26.11 28.79
CA GLU A 331 -2.12 -25.31 29.96
C GLU A 331 -2.15 -23.82 29.58
N ILE A 332 -3.22 -23.11 29.99
CA ILE A 332 -3.36 -21.66 29.80
C ILE A 332 -3.64 -21.04 31.15
N VAL A 333 -2.91 -19.97 31.49
CA VAL A 333 -3.14 -19.21 32.73
C VAL A 333 -3.14 -17.72 32.43
N PHE A 334 -4.18 -17.03 32.85
CA PHE A 334 -4.27 -15.57 32.91
C PHE A 334 -4.07 -15.15 34.36
N ASP A 335 -3.13 -14.24 34.61
CA ASP A 335 -2.77 -13.74 35.93
C ASP A 335 -2.88 -12.21 35.95
N ASP A 336 -3.91 -11.71 36.63
CA ASP A 336 -4.28 -10.28 36.76
C ASP A 336 -4.25 -9.51 35.43
N VAL A 337 -4.85 -10.10 34.38
CA VAL A 337 -4.75 -9.58 33.02
C VAL A 337 -5.77 -8.48 32.76
N PHE A 338 -5.24 -7.33 32.29
CA PHE A 338 -6.00 -6.23 31.71
C PHE A 338 -5.54 -6.01 30.26
N PHE A 339 -6.48 -5.67 29.40
CA PHE A 339 -6.15 -5.35 28.01
C PHE A 339 -6.97 -4.19 27.45
N SER A 340 -6.30 -3.27 26.77
CA SER A 340 -6.90 -2.16 26.04
C SER A 340 -6.23 -1.99 24.67
N TYR A 341 -7.01 -1.90 23.60
CA TYR A 341 -6.49 -1.62 22.23
C TYR A 341 -5.81 -0.24 22.14
N SER A 342 -6.13 0.70 23.00
CA SER A 342 -5.50 2.03 23.05
C SER A 342 -4.29 2.10 23.99
N GLY A 343 -3.99 1.04 24.73
CA GLY A 343 -2.98 1.04 25.81
C GLY A 343 -3.40 1.78 27.07
N ASP A 344 -4.59 2.39 27.12
CA ASP A 344 -5.14 3.13 28.24
C ASP A 344 -5.93 2.18 29.16
N LEU A 345 -5.49 1.99 30.38
CA LEU A 345 -6.13 1.09 31.35
C LEU A 345 -7.58 1.50 31.69
N GLU A 346 -7.91 2.80 31.62
CA GLU A 346 -9.29 3.26 31.85
C GLU A 346 -10.25 2.78 30.75
N LYS A 347 -9.73 2.47 29.57
CA LYS A 347 -10.47 1.94 28.41
C LYS A 347 -10.24 0.45 28.19
N SER A 348 -9.99 -0.28 29.27
CA SER A 348 -9.76 -1.72 29.22
C SER A 348 -11.00 -2.46 28.73
N VAL A 349 -10.77 -3.30 27.69
CA VAL A 349 -11.77 -4.25 27.17
C VAL A 349 -11.80 -5.52 28.01
N LEU A 350 -10.65 -5.92 28.56
CA LEU A 350 -10.55 -7.00 29.54
C LEU A 350 -10.04 -6.42 30.85
N LYS A 351 -10.65 -6.85 31.96
CA LYS A 351 -10.40 -6.33 33.31
C LYS A 351 -10.22 -7.46 34.30
N ASN A 352 -9.08 -7.48 34.98
CA ASN A 352 -8.79 -8.40 36.07
C ASN A 352 -9.11 -9.87 35.73
N ILE A 353 -8.71 -10.32 34.53
CA ILE A 353 -8.93 -11.71 34.14
C ILE A 353 -7.96 -12.60 34.91
N ASN A 354 -8.52 -13.51 35.68
CA ASN A 354 -7.85 -14.58 36.41
C ASN A 354 -8.48 -15.91 36.01
N LEU A 355 -7.74 -16.74 35.24
CA LEU A 355 -8.28 -17.97 34.65
C LEU A 355 -7.18 -19.01 34.53
N LYS A 356 -7.53 -20.25 34.84
CA LYS A 356 -6.67 -21.42 34.58
C LYS A 356 -7.45 -22.47 33.80
N ILE A 357 -6.90 -22.87 32.64
CA ILE A 357 -7.39 -23.97 31.80
C ILE A 357 -6.31 -25.06 31.83
N ASN A 358 -6.70 -26.31 32.15
CA ASN A 358 -5.76 -27.41 32.21
C ASN A 358 -5.55 -28.04 30.82
N PRO A 359 -4.43 -28.76 30.61
CA PRO A 359 -4.20 -29.48 29.37
C PRO A 359 -5.31 -30.51 29.12
N GLY A 360 -5.83 -30.53 27.89
CA GLY A 360 -6.89 -31.45 27.45
C GLY A 360 -8.32 -30.97 27.76
N ASP A 361 -8.51 -29.93 28.58
CA ASP A 361 -9.85 -29.40 28.85
C ASP A 361 -10.56 -28.98 27.55
N TYR A 362 -11.87 -29.27 27.49
CA TYR A 362 -12.78 -28.74 26.46
C TYR A 362 -13.64 -27.64 27.07
N VAL A 363 -13.29 -26.39 26.79
CA VAL A 363 -13.83 -25.21 27.45
C VAL A 363 -14.78 -24.45 26.51
N GLY A 364 -15.99 -24.19 27.00
CA GLY A 364 -16.93 -23.28 26.35
C GLY A 364 -16.69 -21.83 26.74
N MET A 365 -17.06 -20.89 25.86
CA MET A 365 -17.04 -19.47 26.18
C MET A 365 -18.27 -18.77 25.59
N ILE A 366 -19.03 -18.09 26.43
CA ILE A 366 -20.26 -17.39 26.05
C ILE A 366 -20.31 -16.00 26.69
N GLY A 367 -21.19 -15.16 26.21
CA GLY A 367 -21.48 -13.82 26.74
C GLY A 367 -21.99 -12.88 25.66
N PRO A 368 -22.50 -11.71 26.00
CA PRO A 368 -23.02 -10.72 25.07
C PRO A 368 -21.98 -10.28 24.02
N THR A 369 -22.47 -9.70 22.91
CA THR A 369 -21.58 -9.06 21.93
C THR A 369 -20.81 -7.92 22.59
N GLY A 370 -19.50 -7.89 22.41
CA GLY A 370 -18.63 -6.88 23.04
C GLY A 370 -18.13 -7.24 24.46
N SER A 371 -18.45 -8.42 24.99
CA SER A 371 -17.97 -8.86 26.32
C SER A 371 -16.47 -9.18 26.40
N GLY A 372 -15.72 -9.18 25.26
CA GLY A 372 -14.27 -9.39 25.24
C GLY A 372 -13.80 -10.80 24.85
N LYS A 373 -14.70 -11.72 24.43
CA LYS A 373 -14.36 -13.12 24.07
C LYS A 373 -13.24 -13.23 23.04
N SER A 374 -13.41 -12.64 21.87
CA SER A 374 -12.39 -12.68 20.80
C SER A 374 -11.09 -11.96 21.20
N THR A 375 -11.20 -10.95 22.09
CA THR A 375 -10.04 -10.28 22.66
C THR A 375 -9.26 -11.22 23.58
N LEU A 376 -9.94 -11.97 24.44
CA LEU A 376 -9.31 -12.92 25.36
C LEU A 376 -8.49 -13.98 24.61
N ILE A 377 -9.09 -14.61 23.59
CA ILE A 377 -8.38 -15.64 22.81
C ILE A 377 -7.21 -15.07 21.99
N SER A 378 -7.29 -13.80 21.58
CA SER A 378 -6.20 -13.16 20.82
C SER A 378 -4.92 -13.00 21.65
N LEU A 379 -5.02 -12.94 22.98
CA LEU A 379 -3.88 -12.90 23.89
C LEU A 379 -3.20 -14.27 24.02
N ILE A 380 -3.94 -15.38 23.92
CA ILE A 380 -3.39 -16.75 23.99
C ILE A 380 -2.43 -17.00 22.82
N ALA A 381 -2.82 -16.62 21.60
CA ALA A 381 -1.98 -16.73 20.39
C ALA A 381 -0.98 -15.58 20.23
N ARG A 382 -0.88 -14.69 21.24
CA ARG A 382 -0.05 -13.49 21.21
C ARG A 382 -0.25 -12.69 19.93
N LEU A 383 -1.52 -12.46 19.53
CA LEU A 383 -1.86 -11.50 18.48
C LEU A 383 -1.78 -10.07 19.01
N PHE A 384 -1.96 -9.92 20.33
CA PHE A 384 -1.72 -8.72 21.14
C PHE A 384 -1.03 -9.12 22.44
N ASP A 385 -0.26 -8.21 23.03
CA ASP A 385 0.29 -8.36 24.36
C ASP A 385 -0.66 -7.71 25.40
N PRO A 386 -0.82 -8.27 26.61
CA PRO A 386 -1.67 -7.67 27.65
C PRO A 386 -1.13 -6.30 28.07
N THR A 387 -2.05 -5.36 28.39
CA THR A 387 -1.68 -4.02 28.88
C THR A 387 -1.12 -4.09 30.30
N LYS A 388 -1.66 -5.01 31.14
CA LYS A 388 -1.17 -5.34 32.47
C LYS A 388 -1.40 -6.83 32.73
N GLY A 389 -0.60 -7.44 33.61
CA GLY A 389 -0.67 -8.86 33.95
C GLY A 389 0.10 -9.73 32.99
N THR A 390 -0.10 -11.04 33.09
CA THR A 390 0.65 -12.03 32.32
C THR A 390 -0.24 -13.17 31.83
N VAL A 391 -0.02 -13.59 30.58
CA VAL A 391 -0.66 -14.77 29.99
C VAL A 391 0.42 -15.86 29.85
N TYR A 392 0.15 -17.02 30.41
CA TYR A 392 1.02 -18.18 30.31
C TYR A 392 0.38 -19.23 29.41
N VAL A 393 1.19 -19.83 28.55
CA VAL A 393 0.84 -21.02 27.74
C VAL A 393 1.92 -22.07 28.00
N GLY A 394 1.50 -23.31 28.31
CA GLY A 394 2.46 -24.36 28.62
C GLY A 394 3.43 -24.02 29.76
N ARG A 395 2.98 -23.26 30.75
CA ARG A 395 3.73 -22.77 31.94
C ARG A 395 4.81 -21.73 31.64
N LYS A 396 4.79 -21.09 30.48
CA LYS A 396 5.71 -20.01 30.12
C LYS A 396 4.92 -18.78 29.68
N ASP A 397 5.44 -17.59 29.98
CA ASP A 397 4.87 -16.34 29.48
C ASP A 397 4.83 -16.36 27.96
N VAL A 398 3.70 -15.96 27.35
CA VAL A 398 3.57 -15.89 25.89
C VAL A 398 4.60 -14.97 25.25
N ARG A 399 5.12 -14.00 25.98
CA ARG A 399 6.16 -13.06 25.53
C ARG A 399 7.55 -13.69 25.38
N ASP A 400 7.80 -14.83 26.06
CA ASP A 400 9.08 -15.54 26.01
C ASP A 400 9.19 -16.48 24.80
N TYR A 401 8.08 -16.75 24.11
CA TYR A 401 8.08 -17.66 22.97
C TYR A 401 8.56 -17.02 21.67
N ASP A 402 9.15 -17.84 20.82
CA ASP A 402 9.19 -17.58 19.38
C ASP A 402 7.77 -17.59 18.83
N LEU A 403 7.41 -16.52 18.06
CA LEU A 403 6.04 -16.30 17.59
C LEU A 403 5.56 -17.40 16.63
N GLU A 404 6.44 -17.89 15.78
CA GLU A 404 6.12 -18.98 14.84
C GLU A 404 5.81 -20.26 15.64
N SER A 405 6.71 -20.64 16.53
CA SER A 405 6.56 -21.83 17.39
C SER A 405 5.32 -21.78 18.28
N LEU A 406 4.99 -20.62 18.86
CA LEU A 406 3.77 -20.43 19.65
C LEU A 406 2.52 -20.62 18.78
N ARG A 407 2.46 -19.94 17.63
CA ARG A 407 1.30 -19.94 16.73
C ARG A 407 1.14 -21.25 15.95
N ASP A 408 2.14 -22.08 15.90
CA ASP A 408 2.02 -23.45 15.40
C ASP A 408 1.36 -24.37 16.42
N GLN A 409 1.58 -24.13 17.71
CA GLN A 409 1.01 -24.91 18.79
C GLN A 409 -0.31 -24.35 19.33
N VAL A 410 -0.64 -23.08 19.03
CA VAL A 410 -1.92 -22.43 19.34
C VAL A 410 -2.62 -22.08 18.03
N SER A 411 -3.49 -22.96 17.57
CA SER A 411 -4.21 -22.78 16.31
C SER A 411 -5.56 -22.11 16.57
N VAL A 412 -5.88 -21.08 15.77
CA VAL A 412 -7.13 -20.30 15.90
C VAL A 412 -7.93 -20.41 14.60
N VAL A 413 -9.15 -20.91 14.70
CA VAL A 413 -10.15 -20.84 13.63
C VAL A 413 -10.95 -19.56 13.83
N LEU A 414 -10.73 -18.58 12.97
CA LEU A 414 -11.34 -17.26 13.08
C LEU A 414 -12.81 -17.28 12.62
N GLN A 415 -13.62 -16.36 13.13
CA GLN A 415 -15.02 -16.16 12.74
C GLN A 415 -15.18 -15.95 11.22
N LYS A 416 -14.29 -15.15 10.59
CA LYS A 416 -14.27 -14.94 9.13
C LYS A 416 -13.30 -15.89 8.46
N ASN A 417 -13.81 -17.01 7.97
CA ASN A 417 -13.03 -18.04 7.30
C ASN A 417 -12.75 -17.65 5.85
N GLN A 418 -11.49 -17.36 5.52
CA GLN A 418 -11.06 -17.04 4.17
C GLN A 418 -10.20 -18.16 3.59
N LEU A 419 -10.52 -18.53 2.35
CA LEU A 419 -9.71 -19.43 1.55
C LEU A 419 -8.99 -18.63 0.46
N PHE A 420 -7.78 -19.07 0.13
CA PHE A 420 -6.97 -18.46 -0.91
C PHE A 420 -7.29 -19.05 -2.28
N THR A 421 -7.13 -18.25 -3.32
CA THR A 421 -7.23 -18.73 -4.71
C THR A 421 -6.13 -19.75 -4.98
N GLY A 422 -6.50 -20.90 -5.53
CA GLY A 422 -5.57 -22.00 -5.79
C GLY A 422 -6.31 -23.32 -5.78
N THR A 423 -5.68 -24.39 -5.26
CA THR A 423 -6.30 -25.69 -5.03
C THR A 423 -6.70 -25.87 -3.56
N LEU A 424 -7.54 -26.87 -3.27
CA LEU A 424 -7.85 -27.27 -1.90
C LEU A 424 -6.58 -27.74 -1.19
N ARG A 425 -5.75 -28.52 -1.85
CA ARG A 425 -4.43 -28.96 -1.38
C ARG A 425 -3.57 -27.79 -0.93
N GLU A 426 -3.42 -26.76 -1.79
CA GLU A 426 -2.65 -25.55 -1.45
C GLU A 426 -3.22 -24.84 -0.23
N ASN A 427 -4.55 -24.78 -0.08
CA ASN A 427 -5.19 -24.18 1.09
C ASN A 427 -4.95 -24.97 2.37
N LEU A 428 -4.96 -26.30 2.31
CA LEU A 428 -4.69 -27.17 3.47
C LEU A 428 -3.21 -27.13 3.86
N LYS A 429 -2.30 -27.10 2.88
CA LYS A 429 -0.85 -27.01 3.10
C LYS A 429 -0.38 -25.68 3.70
N TRP A 430 -1.25 -24.72 3.91
CA TRP A 430 -0.95 -23.57 4.78
C TRP A 430 -0.63 -23.97 6.23
N ALA A 431 -1.01 -25.17 6.65
CA ALA A 431 -0.66 -25.75 7.93
C ALA A 431 0.80 -26.27 7.98
N GLY A 432 1.36 -26.66 6.82
CA GLY A 432 2.72 -27.15 6.67
C GLY A 432 2.98 -27.66 5.25
N ASP A 433 4.16 -27.39 4.69
CA ASP A 433 4.51 -27.76 3.31
C ASP A 433 4.72 -29.27 3.14
N ASP A 434 5.24 -29.96 4.16
CA ASP A 434 5.63 -31.37 4.13
C ASP A 434 4.47 -32.35 4.43
N LEU A 435 3.23 -31.86 4.54
CA LEU A 435 2.07 -32.69 4.82
C LEU A 435 1.77 -33.66 3.68
N SER A 436 1.58 -34.94 4.04
CA SER A 436 1.20 -36.00 3.12
C SER A 436 -0.27 -35.93 2.72
N ASP A 437 -0.64 -36.54 1.60
CA ASP A 437 -2.04 -36.59 1.15
C ASP A 437 -2.93 -37.34 2.15
N GLU A 438 -2.40 -38.33 2.85
CA GLU A 438 -3.10 -39.08 3.89
C GLU A 438 -3.47 -38.22 5.08
N GLU A 439 -2.57 -37.33 5.53
CA GLU A 439 -2.84 -36.39 6.60
C GLU A 439 -3.90 -35.32 6.15
N LEU A 440 -3.81 -34.87 4.91
CA LEU A 440 -4.80 -33.94 4.36
C LEU A 440 -6.20 -34.55 4.32
N LYS A 441 -6.31 -35.82 3.90
CA LYS A 441 -7.57 -36.57 3.87
C LYS A 441 -8.12 -36.80 5.27
N GLU A 442 -7.28 -37.27 6.22
CA GLU A 442 -7.67 -37.47 7.61
C GLU A 442 -8.28 -36.19 8.21
N ALA A 443 -7.61 -35.06 8.02
CA ALA A 443 -8.12 -33.76 8.51
C ALA A 443 -9.47 -33.38 7.88
N LEU A 444 -9.68 -33.65 6.59
CA LEU A 444 -10.97 -33.42 5.94
C LEU A 444 -12.08 -34.33 6.52
N TYR A 445 -11.78 -35.59 6.82
CA TYR A 445 -12.72 -36.49 7.49
C TYR A 445 -13.05 -36.04 8.91
N ILE A 446 -12.04 -35.64 9.70
CA ILE A 446 -12.26 -35.12 11.06
C ILE A 446 -13.15 -33.86 11.01
N ALA A 447 -12.93 -32.96 10.05
CA ALA A 447 -13.72 -31.76 9.88
C ALA A 447 -15.08 -32.02 9.16
N SER A 448 -15.45 -33.28 8.93
CA SER A 448 -16.69 -33.68 8.25
C SER A 448 -16.87 -33.02 6.87
N CYS A 449 -15.78 -32.91 6.10
CA CYS A 449 -15.84 -32.36 4.74
C CYS A 449 -16.29 -33.41 3.71
N ASP A 450 -16.34 -34.67 4.08
CA ASP A 450 -16.64 -35.84 3.25
C ASP A 450 -18.07 -35.86 2.64
N ASP A 451 -18.95 -35.00 3.09
CA ASP A 451 -20.30 -34.85 2.55
C ASP A 451 -20.39 -33.90 1.32
N PHE A 452 -19.34 -33.10 1.05
CA PHE A 452 -19.30 -32.16 -0.09
C PHE A 452 -17.96 -32.15 -0.85
N ILE A 453 -16.95 -32.86 -0.38
CA ILE A 453 -15.64 -33.08 -0.99
C ILE A 453 -15.38 -34.59 -0.95
N ASP A 454 -14.96 -35.19 -2.06
CA ASP A 454 -14.38 -36.54 -2.04
C ASP A 454 -12.89 -36.41 -1.71
N PRO A 455 -12.43 -36.71 -0.45
CA PRO A 455 -11.04 -36.52 -0.07
C PRO A 455 -10.06 -37.33 -0.92
N GLU A 456 -10.52 -38.41 -1.56
CA GLU A 456 -9.70 -39.26 -2.41
C GLU A 456 -9.46 -38.68 -3.82
N LYS A 457 -10.32 -37.74 -4.28
CA LYS A 457 -10.30 -37.23 -5.66
C LYS A 457 -10.15 -35.74 -5.75
N ASP A 458 -10.66 -34.97 -4.77
CA ASP A 458 -10.92 -33.55 -4.91
C ASP A 458 -9.84 -32.66 -4.26
N LEU A 459 -8.71 -33.22 -3.82
CA LEU A 459 -7.61 -32.42 -3.23
C LEU A 459 -7.12 -31.32 -4.17
N ASP A 460 -7.16 -31.52 -5.49
CA ASP A 460 -6.70 -30.56 -6.49
C ASP A 460 -7.86 -29.72 -7.08
N MET A 461 -9.07 -29.81 -6.50
CA MET A 461 -10.18 -28.95 -6.88
C MET A 461 -9.86 -27.47 -6.69
N LYS A 462 -10.36 -26.62 -7.61
CA LYS A 462 -10.08 -25.19 -7.59
C LYS A 462 -10.89 -24.47 -6.52
N VAL A 463 -10.20 -23.64 -5.73
CA VAL A 463 -10.76 -22.69 -4.77
C VAL A 463 -10.73 -21.29 -5.39
N GLN A 464 -11.90 -20.65 -5.49
CA GLN A 464 -11.99 -19.27 -5.95
C GLN A 464 -11.59 -18.28 -4.85
N ARG A 465 -11.33 -17.03 -5.24
CA ARG A 465 -10.95 -15.98 -4.30
C ARG A 465 -11.96 -15.86 -3.14
N GLY A 466 -11.45 -16.01 -1.90
CA GLY A 466 -12.27 -15.97 -0.70
C GLY A 466 -13.15 -17.22 -0.51
N GLY A 467 -12.95 -18.28 -1.30
CA GLY A 467 -13.75 -19.51 -1.23
C GLY A 467 -15.21 -19.32 -1.64
N THR A 468 -15.49 -18.41 -2.58
CA THR A 468 -16.88 -18.07 -2.99
C THR A 468 -17.63 -19.21 -3.64
N ASN A 469 -16.94 -20.25 -4.08
CA ASN A 469 -17.51 -21.51 -4.59
C ASN A 469 -17.93 -22.50 -3.48
N PHE A 470 -17.73 -22.15 -2.21
CA PHE A 470 -18.16 -22.92 -1.04
C PHE A 470 -19.19 -22.14 -0.22
N SER A 471 -20.14 -22.84 0.42
CA SER A 471 -21.05 -22.25 1.40
C SER A 471 -20.29 -21.77 2.65
N GLY A 472 -20.94 -21.00 3.53
CA GLY A 472 -20.36 -20.53 4.79
C GLY A 472 -19.85 -21.70 5.66
N GLY A 473 -20.70 -22.70 5.90
CA GLY A 473 -20.35 -23.89 6.68
C GLY A 473 -19.26 -24.74 6.05
N GLN A 474 -19.23 -24.87 4.70
CA GLN A 474 -18.18 -25.58 3.99
C GLN A 474 -16.82 -24.87 4.17
N ARG A 475 -16.74 -23.53 4.06
CA ARG A 475 -15.52 -22.77 4.33
C ARG A 475 -15.06 -22.93 5.78
N GLN A 476 -15.98 -22.95 6.75
CA GLN A 476 -15.67 -23.19 8.15
C GLN A 476 -15.02 -24.55 8.36
N ARG A 477 -15.63 -25.62 7.80
CA ARG A 477 -15.07 -26.99 7.91
C ARG A 477 -13.69 -27.13 7.28
N ILE A 478 -13.45 -26.56 6.10
CA ILE A 478 -12.12 -26.52 5.48
C ILE A 478 -11.12 -25.77 6.37
N SER A 479 -11.54 -24.67 7.01
CA SER A 479 -10.67 -23.91 7.92
C SER A 479 -10.38 -24.68 9.22
N ILE A 480 -11.34 -25.46 9.73
CA ILE A 480 -11.13 -26.36 10.85
C ILE A 480 -10.14 -27.45 10.45
N ALA A 481 -10.30 -28.10 9.27
CA ALA A 481 -9.35 -29.08 8.76
C ALA A 481 -7.92 -28.52 8.69
N ARG A 482 -7.75 -27.30 8.14
CA ARG A 482 -6.46 -26.61 8.09
C ARG A 482 -5.86 -26.38 9.48
N SER A 483 -6.67 -26.06 10.47
CA SER A 483 -6.21 -25.80 11.84
C SER A 483 -5.82 -27.09 12.56
N ILE A 484 -6.49 -28.21 12.29
CA ILE A 484 -6.18 -29.54 12.83
C ILE A 484 -4.85 -30.06 12.28
N LEU A 485 -4.55 -29.81 11.00
CA LEU A 485 -3.32 -30.22 10.34
C LEU A 485 -2.04 -29.71 11.00
N LYS A 486 -2.12 -28.56 11.69
CA LYS A 486 -0.99 -28.08 12.51
C LYS A 486 -0.67 -28.96 13.71
N ASN A 487 -1.53 -29.92 14.04
CA ASN A 487 -1.44 -30.75 15.25
C ASN A 487 -1.15 -29.94 16.54
N PRO A 488 -1.98 -28.91 16.82
CA PRO A 488 -1.70 -27.95 17.89
C PRO A 488 -1.94 -28.56 19.28
N LYS A 489 -1.29 -27.97 20.30
CA LYS A 489 -1.60 -28.27 21.71
C LYS A 489 -2.88 -27.59 22.17
N ILE A 490 -3.24 -26.46 21.55
CA ILE A 490 -4.42 -25.67 21.85
C ILE A 490 -5.14 -25.34 20.54
N LEU A 491 -6.41 -25.72 20.43
CA LEU A 491 -7.29 -25.38 19.32
C LEU A 491 -8.37 -24.42 19.80
N ILE A 492 -8.43 -23.23 19.21
CA ILE A 492 -9.42 -22.20 19.51
C ILE A 492 -10.37 -22.07 18.31
N MET A 493 -11.66 -22.16 18.59
CA MET A 493 -12.73 -22.05 17.59
C MET A 493 -13.59 -20.83 17.93
N ASP A 494 -13.31 -19.68 17.27
CA ASP A 494 -14.03 -18.41 17.50
C ASP A 494 -15.26 -18.31 16.59
N ASP A 495 -16.44 -18.60 17.16
CA ASP A 495 -17.75 -18.62 16.47
C ASP A 495 -17.70 -19.40 15.14
N SER A 496 -16.75 -20.34 15.05
CA SER A 496 -16.41 -21.06 13.84
C SER A 496 -17.34 -22.26 13.58
N THR A 497 -18.33 -22.48 14.42
CA THR A 497 -19.38 -23.49 14.27
C THR A 497 -20.76 -22.88 14.02
N SER A 498 -20.88 -21.54 14.00
CA SER A 498 -22.17 -20.83 13.87
C SER A 498 -22.95 -21.14 12.59
N ALA A 499 -22.26 -21.44 11.49
CA ALA A 499 -22.87 -21.82 10.20
C ALA A 499 -22.96 -23.35 10.03
N LEU A 500 -22.66 -24.15 11.07
CA LEU A 500 -22.82 -25.60 11.05
C LEU A 500 -24.15 -26.00 11.72
N ASP A 501 -24.71 -27.10 11.24
CA ASP A 501 -25.78 -27.77 11.94
C ASP A 501 -25.24 -28.52 13.18
N ASN A 502 -26.06 -28.69 14.19
CA ASN A 502 -25.67 -29.27 15.47
C ASN A 502 -25.07 -30.67 15.33
N LYS A 503 -25.61 -31.50 14.40
CA LYS A 503 -25.15 -32.87 14.18
C LYS A 503 -23.72 -32.91 13.62
N THR A 504 -23.41 -32.04 12.67
CA THR A 504 -22.06 -31.91 12.09
C THR A 504 -21.05 -31.39 13.13
N GLU A 505 -21.46 -30.40 13.95
CA GLU A 505 -20.64 -29.91 15.05
C GLU A 505 -20.29 -31.00 16.07
N GLU A 506 -21.29 -31.75 16.53
CA GLU A 506 -21.08 -32.88 17.46
C GLU A 506 -20.16 -33.95 16.85
N LYS A 507 -20.28 -34.26 15.55
CA LYS A 507 -19.41 -35.22 14.86
C LYS A 507 -17.95 -34.72 14.87
N ILE A 508 -17.71 -33.47 14.57
CA ILE A 508 -16.38 -32.85 14.58
C ILE A 508 -15.76 -32.93 15.98
N ILE A 509 -16.48 -32.46 16.99
CA ILE A 509 -15.99 -32.43 18.38
C ILE A 509 -15.74 -33.83 18.90
N SER A 510 -16.65 -34.76 18.65
CA SER A 510 -16.46 -36.18 19.03
C SER A 510 -15.22 -36.78 18.39
N SER A 511 -14.99 -36.53 17.09
CA SER A 511 -13.81 -36.97 16.38
C SER A 511 -12.53 -36.39 16.97
N LEU A 512 -12.52 -35.09 17.30
CA LEU A 512 -11.41 -34.40 17.93
C LEU A 512 -11.10 -34.96 19.35
N ASN A 513 -12.13 -35.18 20.16
CA ASN A 513 -11.95 -35.76 21.49
C ASN A 513 -11.38 -37.17 21.47
N LYS A 514 -11.79 -37.97 20.48
CA LYS A 514 -11.29 -39.33 20.31
C LYS A 514 -9.85 -39.39 19.79
N LEU A 515 -9.51 -38.59 18.81
CA LEU A 515 -8.23 -38.62 18.12
C LEU A 515 -7.14 -37.78 18.77
N ARG A 516 -7.53 -36.74 19.52
CA ARG A 516 -6.62 -35.75 20.15
C ARG A 516 -7.08 -35.43 21.58
N PRO A 517 -7.08 -36.41 22.50
CA PRO A 517 -7.58 -36.21 23.88
C PRO A 517 -6.74 -35.19 24.69
N ASP A 518 -5.44 -35.10 24.41
CA ASP A 518 -4.51 -34.21 25.12
C ASP A 518 -4.56 -32.75 24.61
N MET A 519 -5.26 -32.49 23.53
CA MET A 519 -5.41 -31.15 22.94
C MET A 519 -6.44 -30.36 23.74
N THR A 520 -6.03 -29.18 24.24
CA THR A 520 -6.95 -28.23 24.86
C THR A 520 -7.81 -27.56 23.78
N LYS A 521 -9.13 -27.56 23.97
CA LYS A 521 -10.09 -27.01 23.01
C LYS A 521 -10.89 -25.87 23.66
N ILE A 522 -10.95 -24.73 22.97
CA ILE A 522 -11.77 -23.60 23.39
C ILE A 522 -12.79 -23.33 22.28
N LEU A 523 -14.07 -23.44 22.63
CA LEU A 523 -15.19 -23.16 21.73
C LEU A 523 -15.90 -21.89 22.16
N ILE A 524 -15.79 -20.84 21.35
CA ILE A 524 -16.64 -19.66 21.51
C ILE A 524 -17.90 -19.89 20.68
N SER A 525 -19.05 -19.86 21.34
CA SER A 525 -20.34 -19.98 20.67
C SER A 525 -21.36 -19.06 21.31
N GLN A 526 -22.28 -18.57 20.48
CA GLN A 526 -23.48 -17.90 20.96
C GLN A 526 -24.62 -18.89 21.23
N LYS A 527 -24.48 -20.15 20.77
CA LYS A 527 -25.48 -21.20 20.95
C LYS A 527 -25.17 -22.01 22.20
N ILE A 528 -26.06 -21.99 23.20
CA ILE A 528 -25.91 -22.78 24.42
C ILE A 528 -25.86 -24.28 24.11
N LYS A 529 -26.61 -24.72 23.12
CA LYS A 529 -26.63 -26.12 22.71
C LYS A 529 -25.24 -26.66 22.32
N SER A 530 -24.39 -25.83 21.70
CA SER A 530 -22.99 -26.17 21.39
C SER A 530 -22.10 -26.31 22.61
N LEU A 531 -22.47 -25.65 23.71
CA LEU A 531 -21.68 -25.58 24.94
C LEU A 531 -22.07 -26.62 26.00
N LYS A 532 -23.21 -27.28 25.84
CA LYS A 532 -23.69 -28.30 26.80
C LYS A 532 -22.71 -29.46 27.04
N ASN A 533 -21.91 -29.79 26.03
CA ASN A 533 -20.96 -30.90 26.07
C ASN A 533 -19.53 -30.49 26.43
N THR A 534 -19.30 -29.23 26.84
CA THR A 534 -18.01 -28.76 27.33
C THR A 534 -17.78 -29.22 28.79
N ASP A 535 -16.52 -29.37 29.19
CA ASP A 535 -16.19 -29.70 30.59
C ASP A 535 -16.68 -28.63 31.53
N TYR A 536 -16.55 -27.38 31.11
CA TYR A 536 -17.13 -26.18 31.76
C TYR A 536 -17.18 -25.03 30.75
N THR A 537 -18.02 -24.04 31.04
CA THR A 537 -18.21 -22.84 30.23
C THR A 537 -17.85 -21.60 31.02
N LEU A 538 -17.14 -20.68 30.40
CA LEU A 538 -16.83 -19.34 30.89
C LEU A 538 -17.93 -18.38 30.42
N VAL A 539 -18.52 -17.64 31.32
CA VAL A 539 -19.46 -16.56 31.02
C VAL A 539 -18.71 -15.23 31.16
N LEU A 540 -18.55 -14.49 30.06
CA LEU A 540 -17.92 -13.17 30.05
C LEU A 540 -18.97 -12.09 29.94
N ASP A 541 -18.83 -11.06 30.79
CA ASP A 541 -19.61 -9.82 30.69
C ASP A 541 -18.74 -8.60 30.95
N LEU A 542 -18.93 -7.52 30.19
CA LEU A 542 -18.25 -6.22 30.34
C LEU A 542 -16.73 -6.31 30.55
N GLY A 543 -16.11 -7.35 29.99
CA GLY A 543 -14.67 -7.57 30.06
C GLY A 543 -14.17 -8.33 31.31
N GLU A 544 -15.06 -8.89 32.09
CA GLU A 544 -14.76 -9.68 33.29
C GLU A 544 -15.34 -11.09 33.16
N ILE A 545 -14.82 -12.05 33.93
CA ILE A 545 -15.40 -13.39 34.04
C ILE A 545 -16.51 -13.31 35.08
N GLU A 546 -17.76 -13.40 34.64
CA GLU A 546 -18.93 -13.35 35.48
C GLU A 546 -19.10 -14.68 36.26
N SER A 547 -18.97 -15.81 35.55
CA SER A 547 -19.10 -17.13 36.16
C SER A 547 -18.36 -18.22 35.35
N ILE A 548 -18.07 -19.32 36.02
CA ILE A 548 -17.45 -20.53 35.43
C ILE A 548 -18.16 -21.74 36.00
N GLY A 549 -18.64 -22.65 35.15
CA GLY A 549 -19.30 -23.85 35.61
C GLY A 549 -19.79 -24.73 34.49
N ARG A 550 -20.42 -25.85 34.81
CA ARG A 550 -21.14 -26.72 33.87
C ARG A 550 -22.48 -26.10 33.51
N HIS A 551 -23.11 -26.60 32.46
CA HIS A 551 -24.39 -26.11 31.99
C HIS A 551 -25.47 -26.03 33.12
N GLU A 552 -25.60 -27.11 33.90
CA GLU A 552 -26.57 -27.19 34.99
C GLU A 552 -26.30 -26.18 36.12
N GLU A 553 -25.01 -25.99 36.46
CA GLU A 553 -24.57 -25.05 37.48
C GLU A 553 -24.79 -23.59 37.03
N LEU A 554 -24.50 -23.29 35.75
CA LEU A 554 -24.62 -21.94 35.20
C LEU A 554 -26.07 -21.50 35.04
N ILE A 555 -27.01 -22.40 34.79
CA ILE A 555 -28.45 -22.07 34.78
C ILE A 555 -28.89 -21.56 36.17
N GLU A 556 -28.32 -22.11 37.23
CA GLU A 556 -28.67 -21.70 38.60
C GLU A 556 -27.90 -20.46 39.06
N THR A 557 -26.62 -20.37 38.71
CA THR A 557 -25.71 -19.37 39.30
C THR A 557 -25.50 -18.13 38.45
N SER A 558 -25.62 -18.20 37.09
CA SER A 558 -25.36 -17.11 36.16
C SER A 558 -26.67 -16.51 35.63
N PRO A 559 -27.03 -15.28 35.98
CA PRO A 559 -28.18 -14.59 35.39
C PRO A 559 -28.09 -14.43 33.89
N ILE A 560 -26.89 -14.10 33.39
CA ILE A 560 -26.62 -13.89 31.96
C ILE A 560 -26.76 -15.19 31.16
N TYR A 561 -26.19 -16.29 31.67
CA TYR A 561 -26.32 -17.59 31.03
C TYR A 561 -27.77 -18.06 30.98
N ARG A 562 -28.52 -17.87 32.05
CA ARG A 562 -29.94 -18.19 32.14
C ARG A 562 -30.76 -17.38 31.13
N GLU A 563 -30.57 -16.07 31.06
CA GLU A 563 -31.26 -15.19 30.13
C GLU A 563 -31.00 -15.62 28.65
N ILE A 564 -29.76 -15.94 28.31
CA ILE A 564 -29.40 -16.43 26.95
C ILE A 564 -30.09 -17.78 26.70
N ASN A 565 -30.16 -18.70 27.69
CA ASN A 565 -30.80 -20.00 27.54
C ASN A 565 -32.31 -19.87 27.32
N GLU A 566 -32.98 -19.10 28.18
CA GLU A 566 -34.41 -18.86 28.08
C GLU A 566 -34.82 -18.23 26.74
N THR A 567 -34.01 -17.28 26.25
CA THR A 567 -34.24 -16.65 24.94
C THR A 567 -34.12 -17.68 23.81
N GLN A 568 -33.11 -18.57 23.85
CA GLN A 568 -32.90 -19.58 22.80
C GLN A 568 -33.89 -20.74 22.86
N GLU A 569 -34.42 -21.07 24.03
CA GLU A 569 -35.49 -22.07 24.19
C GLU A 569 -36.83 -21.53 23.68
N SER A 570 -37.15 -20.26 23.97
CA SER A 570 -38.39 -19.64 23.48
C SER A 570 -38.40 -19.48 21.95
N ASP A 571 -37.26 -19.14 21.31
CA ASP A 571 -37.14 -19.05 19.85
C ASP A 571 -37.22 -20.45 19.18
N GLY A 572 -36.73 -21.50 19.86
CA GLY A 572 -36.77 -22.90 19.36
C GLY A 572 -38.16 -23.53 19.36
N ASP A 573 -39.06 -23.09 20.24
CA ASP A 573 -40.45 -23.57 20.26
C ASP A 573 -41.29 -22.97 19.13
N PHE A 574 -40.98 -21.77 18.64
CA PHE A 574 -41.65 -21.16 17.47
C PHE A 574 -41.29 -21.84 16.16
N ASP A 575 -40.05 -22.31 15.98
CA ASP A 575 -39.63 -23.04 14.76
C ASP A 575 -40.13 -24.52 14.71
N ALA A 576 -40.67 -25.06 15.81
CA ALA A 576 -41.21 -26.41 15.87
C ALA A 576 -42.73 -26.47 15.56
N GLU A 577 -43.40 -25.32 15.49
CA GLU A 577 -44.84 -25.24 15.17
C GLU A 577 -45.15 -24.80 13.73
N GLU A 578 -44.14 -24.50 12.88
CA GLU A 578 -44.26 -24.36 11.43
C GLU A 578 -43.78 -25.66 10.70
#